data_263c146db3f39830987ea1132bc7a58b
#
_entry.id   263c146db3f39830987ea1132bc7a58b
#
_cell.length_a   1.000
_cell.length_b   1.000
_cell.length_c   1.000
_cell.angle_alpha   90.00
_cell.angle_beta   90.00
_cell.angle_gamma   90.00
#
_symmetry.space_group_name_H-M   'P 1'
#
loop_
_entity.id
_entity.type
_entity.pdbx_description
1 polymer ?
#
loop_
_entity_poly.entity_id
_entity_poly.type
_entity_poly.pdbx_seq_one_letter_code
_entity_poly.pdbx_strand_id
1 'polypeptide(L)'
;MGWGLLIFMVQIGDTIVSFDLFQEYFCCNFSHCRGICCVEGDAGAPVLFEEVEKLEEALEVIASEMTPEARAVVDEQGVVYNDRDGDLVTSIVNGKDCVFASRDENGGCICLIEKAYREGRTPWRKPISCYLYPVRLRKVGDFTAVNFHKWDVCSSAFIKGRRKGIRAYEFLKEPLIERFGREWYDELLVVAEELKKQNML
;
A
#
# COMPACT_ATOMS: atom_id res chain seq x y z
N MET A 1 31.38 -13.29 -15.94
CA MET A 1 30.10 -13.73 -16.54
C MET A 1 28.99 -13.19 -15.65
N GLY A 2 28.39 -12.06 -16.07
CA GLY A 2 27.34 -11.41 -15.29
C GLY A 2 26.03 -12.17 -15.46
N TRP A 3 25.50 -12.67 -14.39
CA TRP A 3 24.13 -13.18 -14.36
C TRP A 3 23.21 -11.97 -14.36
N GLY A 4 22.68 -11.64 -15.56
CA GLY A 4 21.61 -10.65 -15.64
C GLY A 4 20.43 -11.13 -14.81
N LEU A 5 19.98 -10.28 -13.88
CA LEU A 5 18.73 -10.47 -13.14
C LEU A 5 17.59 -10.49 -14.17
N LEU A 6 17.16 -11.66 -14.59
CA LEU A 6 15.95 -11.82 -15.38
C LEU A 6 14.79 -11.48 -14.43
N ILE A 7 14.33 -10.24 -14.50
CA ILE A 7 13.10 -9.82 -13.84
C ILE A 7 11.98 -10.48 -14.62
N PHE A 8 11.49 -11.62 -14.13
CA PHE A 8 10.30 -12.23 -14.67
C PHE A 8 9.09 -11.36 -14.35
N MET A 9 8.43 -10.90 -15.38
CA MET A 9 7.18 -10.14 -15.26
C MET A 9 6.10 -10.89 -16.02
N VAL A 10 4.89 -10.87 -15.50
CA VAL A 10 3.72 -11.49 -16.11
C VAL A 10 2.75 -10.40 -16.54
N GLN A 11 2.30 -10.44 -17.79
CA GLN A 11 1.26 -9.54 -18.24
C GLN A 11 -0.12 -10.12 -17.91
N ILE A 12 -0.97 -9.30 -17.30
CA ILE A 12 -2.39 -9.54 -17.04
C ILE A 12 -3.15 -8.30 -17.50
N GLY A 13 -3.92 -8.43 -18.56
CA GLY A 13 -4.58 -7.29 -19.18
C GLY A 13 -3.61 -6.16 -19.55
N ASP A 14 -3.86 -4.96 -19.04
CA ASP A 14 -3.03 -3.76 -19.20
C ASP A 14 -2.01 -3.58 -18.06
N THR A 15 -1.76 -4.64 -17.27
CA THR A 15 -0.77 -4.61 -16.19
C THR A 15 0.42 -5.52 -16.46
N ILE A 16 1.57 -5.13 -15.89
CA ILE A 16 2.80 -5.94 -15.89
C ILE A 16 3.13 -6.21 -14.43
N VAL A 17 2.93 -7.46 -14.02
CA VAL A 17 3.01 -7.91 -12.61
C VAL A 17 4.39 -8.48 -12.31
N SER A 18 5.03 -8.00 -11.27
CA SER A 18 6.29 -8.54 -10.76
C SER A 18 6.11 -9.99 -10.29
N PHE A 19 7.06 -10.85 -10.66
CA PHE A 19 7.09 -12.24 -10.23
C PHE A 19 7.16 -12.39 -8.70
N ASP A 20 7.75 -11.43 -8.01
CA ASP A 20 7.81 -11.39 -6.55
C ASP A 20 6.42 -11.42 -5.90
N LEU A 21 5.38 -10.88 -6.54
CA LEU A 21 4.01 -10.94 -6.02
C LEU A 21 3.52 -12.39 -5.87
N PHE A 22 3.94 -13.27 -6.78
CA PHE A 22 3.60 -14.69 -6.75
C PHE A 22 4.53 -15.48 -5.82
N GLN A 23 5.83 -15.15 -5.82
CA GLN A 23 6.88 -15.94 -5.18
C GLN A 23 7.00 -15.67 -3.67
N GLU A 24 6.81 -14.42 -3.26
CA GLU A 24 7.02 -14.04 -1.87
C GLU A 24 5.87 -14.46 -0.96
N TYR A 25 6.26 -14.96 0.21
CA TYR A 25 5.33 -15.13 1.32
C TYR A 25 5.21 -13.83 2.09
N PHE A 26 3.98 -13.36 2.31
CA PHE A 26 3.77 -12.11 3.02
C PHE A 26 2.48 -12.13 3.85
N CYS A 27 2.57 -11.65 5.08
CA CYS A 27 1.42 -11.39 5.93
C CYS A 27 1.79 -10.26 6.88
N CYS A 28 1.19 -9.08 6.71
CA CYS A 28 1.51 -7.91 7.53
C CYS A 28 1.58 -8.26 9.02
N ASN A 29 2.62 -7.80 9.69
CA ASN A 29 2.90 -8.08 11.10
C ASN A 29 2.92 -6.78 11.91
N PHE A 30 1.77 -6.12 11.98
CA PHE A 30 1.61 -4.82 12.64
C PHE A 30 2.12 -4.84 14.10
N SER A 31 1.87 -5.92 14.84
CA SER A 31 2.35 -6.03 16.22
C SER A 31 3.87 -5.96 16.36
N HIS A 32 4.62 -6.23 15.28
CA HIS A 32 6.08 -6.12 15.26
C HIS A 32 6.56 -4.80 14.65
N CYS A 33 6.10 -4.46 13.42
CA CYS A 33 6.55 -3.24 12.73
C CYS A 33 5.87 -1.97 13.26
N ARG A 34 4.76 -2.09 13.99
CA ARG A 34 4.04 -0.98 14.64
C ARG A 34 3.64 0.15 13.69
N GLY A 35 3.33 -0.20 12.42
CA GLY A 35 2.83 0.75 11.43
C GLY A 35 3.88 1.69 10.83
N ILE A 36 5.15 1.30 10.82
CA ILE A 36 6.27 2.15 10.39
C ILE A 36 6.14 2.65 8.94
N CYS A 37 5.38 1.97 8.09
CA CYS A 37 5.10 2.42 6.72
C CYS A 37 4.35 3.77 6.63
N CYS A 38 3.78 4.27 7.74
CA CYS A 38 3.12 5.57 7.81
C CYS A 38 4.04 6.68 8.36
N VAL A 39 5.26 6.34 8.79
CA VAL A 39 6.19 7.27 9.44
C VAL A 39 7.61 7.25 8.87
N GLU A 40 7.90 6.29 8.00
CA GLU A 40 9.18 6.18 7.32
C GLU A 40 8.95 6.37 5.82
N GLY A 41 9.52 7.41 5.24
CA GLY A 41 9.42 7.73 3.82
C GLY A 41 9.94 9.14 3.55
N ASP A 42 10.26 9.39 2.30
CA ASP A 42 10.80 10.67 1.79
C ASP A 42 9.67 11.54 1.26
N ALA A 43 8.46 10.97 1.10
CA ALA A 43 7.24 11.64 0.63
C ALA A 43 6.00 10.94 1.22
N GLY A 44 4.84 11.55 1.04
CA GLY A 44 3.55 10.95 1.37
C GLY A 44 3.23 9.71 0.52
N ALA A 45 2.15 9.03 0.87
CA ALA A 45 1.66 7.91 0.06
C ALA A 45 1.05 8.44 -1.25
N PRO A 46 1.32 7.80 -2.41
CA PRO A 46 0.67 8.18 -3.66
C PRO A 46 -0.86 8.16 -3.57
N VAL A 47 -1.49 9.18 -4.13
CA VAL A 47 -2.96 9.38 -4.10
C VAL A 47 -3.46 9.48 -5.54
N LEU A 48 -4.53 8.77 -5.87
CA LEU A 48 -5.23 8.97 -7.13
C LEU A 48 -6.06 10.26 -7.04
N PHE A 49 -6.21 10.97 -8.16
CA PHE A 49 -6.96 12.23 -8.17
C PHE A 49 -8.40 12.06 -7.64
N GLU A 50 -9.05 10.96 -7.98
CA GLU A 50 -10.38 10.59 -7.50
C GLU A 50 -10.45 10.21 -6.00
N GLU A 51 -9.30 10.10 -5.34
CA GLU A 51 -9.24 9.83 -3.89
C GLU A 51 -9.14 11.11 -3.05
N VAL A 52 -8.86 12.27 -3.68
CA VAL A 52 -8.69 13.54 -2.94
C VAL A 52 -9.96 13.91 -2.19
N GLU A 53 -11.11 13.88 -2.87
CA GLU A 53 -12.41 14.17 -2.24
C GLU A 53 -12.69 13.22 -1.06
N LYS A 54 -12.36 11.94 -1.21
CA LYS A 54 -12.52 10.95 -0.12
C LYS A 54 -11.60 11.21 1.07
N LEU A 55 -10.39 11.77 0.81
CA LEU A 55 -9.49 12.21 1.88
C LEU A 55 -10.05 13.41 2.63
N GLU A 56 -10.66 14.36 1.92
CA GLU A 56 -11.31 15.54 2.51
C GLU A 56 -12.54 15.13 3.33
N GLU A 57 -13.40 14.26 2.82
CA GLU A 57 -14.52 13.68 3.57
C GLU A 57 -14.05 12.93 4.84
N ALA A 58 -12.98 12.14 4.72
CA ALA A 58 -12.42 11.43 5.86
C ALA A 58 -11.84 12.39 6.90
N LEU A 59 -11.22 13.51 6.45
CA LEU A 59 -10.70 14.56 7.31
C LEU A 59 -11.78 15.12 8.25
N GLU A 60 -12.97 15.37 7.75
CA GLU A 60 -14.10 15.87 8.57
C GLU A 60 -14.41 14.94 9.75
N VAL A 61 -14.29 13.62 9.51
CA VAL A 61 -14.58 12.59 10.51
C VAL A 61 -13.47 12.45 11.56
N ILE A 62 -12.20 12.61 11.15
CA ILE A 62 -11.03 12.30 11.99
C ILE A 62 -10.33 13.54 12.56
N ALA A 63 -10.74 14.73 12.17
CA ALA A 63 -10.05 16.00 12.48
C ALA A 63 -9.75 16.19 13.97
N SER A 64 -10.65 15.77 14.85
CA SER A 64 -10.49 15.90 16.31
C SER A 64 -9.46 14.92 16.91
N GLU A 65 -9.06 13.89 16.15
CA GLU A 65 -8.10 12.87 16.57
C GLU A 65 -6.70 13.11 16.00
N MET A 66 -6.56 14.08 15.10
CA MET A 66 -5.27 14.46 14.52
C MET A 66 -4.40 15.20 15.53
N THR A 67 -3.07 15.06 15.37
CA THR A 67 -2.14 15.88 16.16
C THR A 67 -2.24 17.35 15.73
N PRO A 68 -1.93 18.31 16.63
CA PRO A 68 -1.92 19.74 16.28
C PRO A 68 -1.02 20.07 15.10
N GLU A 69 0.14 19.40 14.99
CA GLU A 69 1.09 19.58 13.91
C GLU A 69 0.52 19.09 12.57
N ALA A 70 -0.12 17.90 12.55
CA ALA A 70 -0.77 17.38 11.36
C ALA A 70 -1.92 18.28 10.91
N ARG A 71 -2.67 18.82 11.86
CA ARG A 71 -3.75 19.78 11.60
C ARG A 71 -3.22 21.06 10.95
N ALA A 72 -2.15 21.64 11.50
CA ALA A 72 -1.52 22.84 10.96
C ALA A 72 -1.05 22.64 9.51
N VAL A 73 -0.46 21.48 9.20
CA VAL A 73 -0.04 21.13 7.84
C VAL A 73 -1.24 21.07 6.90
N VAL A 74 -2.32 20.41 7.30
CA VAL A 74 -3.53 20.30 6.47
C VAL A 74 -4.20 21.68 6.26
N ASP A 75 -4.25 22.50 7.29
CA ASP A 75 -4.81 23.86 7.21
C ASP A 75 -3.98 24.77 6.27
N GLU A 76 -2.66 24.56 6.14
CA GLU A 76 -1.75 25.32 5.30
C GLU A 76 -1.72 24.84 3.84
N GLN A 77 -1.60 23.54 3.59
CA GLN A 77 -1.35 22.96 2.25
C GLN A 77 -2.40 21.96 1.77
N GLY A 78 -3.37 21.58 2.62
CA GLY A 78 -4.37 20.57 2.30
C GLY A 78 -3.92 19.15 2.62
N VAL A 79 -4.78 18.18 2.24
CA VAL A 79 -4.59 16.75 2.53
C VAL A 79 -3.57 16.07 1.62
N VAL A 80 -3.22 16.71 0.49
CA VAL A 80 -2.29 16.21 -0.53
C VAL A 80 -1.39 17.33 -1.03
N TYR A 81 -0.23 16.97 -1.59
CA TYR A 81 0.68 17.87 -2.30
C TYR A 81 1.37 17.14 -3.45
N ASN A 82 2.00 17.87 -4.37
CA ASN A 82 2.87 17.25 -5.36
C ASN A 82 4.28 17.12 -4.79
N ASP A 83 4.83 15.93 -4.83
CA ASP A 83 6.20 15.66 -4.39
C ASP A 83 7.24 16.19 -5.41
N ARG A 84 8.52 15.86 -5.20
CA ARG A 84 9.62 16.32 -6.07
C ARG A 84 9.57 15.76 -7.49
N ASP A 85 8.94 14.60 -7.66
CA ASP A 85 8.77 13.93 -8.94
C ASP A 85 7.47 14.37 -9.64
N GLY A 86 6.65 15.19 -8.97
CA GLY A 86 5.37 15.71 -9.46
C GLY A 86 4.20 14.76 -9.19
N ASP A 87 4.43 13.69 -8.43
CA ASP A 87 3.38 12.75 -8.05
C ASP A 87 2.50 13.34 -6.94
N LEU A 88 1.19 13.14 -7.03
CA LEU A 88 0.24 13.53 -5.99
C LEU A 88 0.35 12.57 -4.82
N VAL A 89 0.66 13.10 -3.64
CA VAL A 89 0.89 12.28 -2.43
C VAL A 89 0.18 12.89 -1.22
N THR A 90 -0.08 12.09 -0.19
CA THR A 90 -0.63 12.59 1.09
C THR A 90 0.32 13.58 1.73
N SER A 91 -0.21 14.63 2.36
CA SER A 91 0.59 15.59 3.13
C SER A 91 1.31 14.89 4.30
N ILE A 92 2.50 15.41 4.64
CA ILE A 92 3.38 14.85 5.67
C ILE A 92 3.85 15.91 6.66
N VAL A 93 4.01 15.54 7.91
CA VAL A 93 4.51 16.37 9.00
C VAL A 93 6.03 16.24 9.06
N ASN A 94 6.73 17.37 9.07
CA ASN A 94 8.19 17.43 9.23
C ASN A 94 8.98 16.57 8.23
N GLY A 95 8.44 16.37 7.03
CA GLY A 95 9.06 15.56 5.97
C GLY A 95 9.10 14.07 6.24
N LYS A 96 8.24 13.54 7.12
CA LYS A 96 8.21 12.13 7.53
C LYS A 96 6.80 11.57 7.71
N ASP A 97 6.14 11.93 8.81
CA ASP A 97 4.90 11.29 9.24
C ASP A 97 3.72 11.72 8.35
N CYS A 98 2.95 10.77 7.84
CA CYS A 98 1.70 11.09 7.15
C CYS A 98 0.76 11.88 8.08
N VAL A 99 0.09 12.93 7.57
CA VAL A 99 -0.85 13.75 8.37
C VAL A 99 -2.00 12.94 8.98
N PHE A 100 -2.34 11.80 8.38
CA PHE A 100 -3.36 10.87 8.88
C PHE A 100 -2.81 9.83 9.88
N ALA A 101 -1.52 9.91 10.23
CA ALA A 101 -0.90 9.03 11.20
C ALA A 101 -1.15 9.53 12.63
N SER A 102 -1.42 8.61 13.54
CA SER A 102 -1.52 8.85 14.96
C SER A 102 -0.85 7.73 15.74
N ARG A 103 -0.77 7.82 17.06
CA ARG A 103 -0.19 6.77 17.89
C ARG A 103 -1.28 6.06 18.69
N ASP A 104 -1.20 4.73 18.73
CA ASP A 104 -2.02 3.93 19.62
C ASP A 104 -1.49 3.97 21.06
N GLU A 105 -2.22 3.38 22.01
CA GLU A 105 -1.86 3.33 23.43
C GLU A 105 -0.50 2.67 23.69
N ASN A 106 -0.02 1.84 22.76
CA ASN A 106 1.25 1.14 22.82
C ASN A 106 2.37 1.85 22.03
N GLY A 107 2.09 3.06 21.51
CA GLY A 107 3.00 3.85 20.69
C GLY A 107 3.18 3.31 19.26
N GLY A 108 2.33 2.41 18.79
CA GLY A 108 2.28 1.99 17.39
C GLY A 108 1.64 3.08 16.52
N CYS A 109 2.12 3.22 15.28
CA CYS A 109 1.52 4.15 14.33
C CYS A 109 0.25 3.54 13.72
N ILE A 110 -0.86 4.24 13.81
CA ILE A 110 -2.14 3.87 13.20
C ILE A 110 -2.56 4.93 12.20
N CYS A 111 -3.23 4.49 11.14
CA CYS A 111 -3.90 5.41 10.22
C CYS A 111 -5.29 5.75 10.79
N LEU A 112 -5.57 7.02 11.00
CA LEU A 112 -6.86 7.49 11.53
C LEU A 112 -8.02 7.18 10.57
N ILE A 113 -7.78 7.22 9.26
CA ILE A 113 -8.80 6.86 8.26
C ILE A 113 -9.14 5.37 8.37
N GLU A 114 -8.12 4.49 8.42
CA GLU A 114 -8.33 3.05 8.63
C GLU A 114 -9.06 2.75 9.95
N LYS A 115 -8.73 3.50 11.02
CA LYS A 115 -9.42 3.40 12.31
C LYS A 115 -10.88 3.77 12.18
N ALA A 116 -11.17 4.94 11.59
CA ALA A 116 -12.53 5.42 11.37
C ALA A 116 -13.37 4.45 10.51
N TYR A 117 -12.76 3.86 9.47
CA TYR A 117 -13.38 2.82 8.65
C TYR A 117 -13.77 1.59 9.47
N ARG A 118 -12.85 1.08 10.29
CA ARG A 118 -13.10 -0.10 11.15
C ARG A 118 -14.16 0.15 12.22
N GLU A 119 -14.30 1.39 12.65
CA GLU A 119 -15.32 1.85 13.58
C GLU A 119 -16.66 2.18 12.89
N GLY A 120 -16.76 2.04 11.56
CA GLY A 120 -17.96 2.31 10.77
C GLY A 120 -18.30 3.80 10.64
N ARG A 121 -17.33 4.70 10.93
CA ARG A 121 -17.51 6.16 10.85
C ARG A 121 -17.30 6.73 9.46
N THR A 122 -16.60 6.00 8.57
CA THR A 122 -16.45 6.33 7.17
C THR A 122 -16.61 5.06 6.31
N PRO A 123 -17.20 5.15 5.12
CA PRO A 123 -17.33 4.01 4.21
C PRO A 123 -16.02 3.70 3.49
N TRP A 124 -15.08 4.64 3.42
CA TRP A 124 -13.82 4.51 2.72
C TRP A 124 -12.68 4.17 3.66
N ARG A 125 -11.87 3.19 3.25
CA ARG A 125 -10.86 2.61 4.13
C ARG A 125 -9.57 3.43 4.20
N LYS A 126 -9.00 3.80 3.06
CA LYS A 126 -7.76 4.58 2.89
C LYS A 126 -7.33 4.62 1.42
N PRO A 127 -6.33 5.44 1.02
CA PRO A 127 -5.78 5.42 -0.32
C PRO A 127 -5.37 4.03 -0.77
N ILE A 128 -5.67 3.71 -2.02
CA ILE A 128 -5.39 2.38 -2.58
C ILE A 128 -3.90 2.02 -2.53
N SER A 129 -3.02 3.00 -2.66
CA SER A 129 -1.58 2.81 -2.51
C SER A 129 -1.18 2.29 -1.13
N CYS A 130 -1.82 2.80 -0.07
CA CYS A 130 -1.63 2.33 1.30
C CYS A 130 -2.26 0.95 1.52
N TYR A 131 -3.40 0.68 0.88
CA TYR A 131 -4.10 -0.60 1.05
C TYR A 131 -3.38 -1.74 0.31
N LEU A 132 -2.81 -1.45 -0.86
CA LEU A 132 -2.00 -2.38 -1.65
C LEU A 132 -0.60 -2.62 -1.06
N TYR A 133 -0.11 -1.74 -0.16
CA TYR A 133 1.26 -1.88 0.30
C TYR A 133 1.55 -3.28 0.90
N PRO A 134 2.62 -3.96 0.48
CA PRO A 134 3.83 -3.48 -0.17
C PRO A 134 3.83 -3.52 -1.72
N VAL A 135 2.70 -3.67 -2.38
CA VAL A 135 2.63 -3.46 -3.82
C VAL A 135 2.64 -1.95 -4.13
N ARG A 136 3.50 -1.56 -5.07
CA ARG A 136 3.60 -0.20 -5.62
C ARG A 136 3.26 -0.20 -7.10
N LEU A 137 2.41 0.73 -7.50
CA LEU A 137 1.99 0.89 -8.88
C LEU A 137 2.81 2.00 -9.56
N ARG A 138 3.16 1.78 -10.83
CA ARG A 138 3.83 2.79 -11.67
C ARG A 138 3.33 2.70 -13.09
N LYS A 139 2.99 3.84 -13.70
CA LYS A 139 2.70 3.89 -15.15
C LYS A 139 3.99 3.74 -15.95
N VAL A 140 3.94 2.86 -16.97
CA VAL A 140 5.03 2.61 -17.91
C VAL A 140 4.41 2.51 -19.31
N GLY A 141 4.37 3.61 -20.04
CA GLY A 141 3.64 3.71 -21.30
C GLY A 141 2.15 3.42 -21.08
N ASP A 142 1.60 2.50 -21.85
CA ASP A 142 0.19 2.11 -21.76
C ASP A 142 -0.09 1.12 -20.62
N PHE A 143 0.96 0.56 -20.01
CA PHE A 143 0.84 -0.42 -18.94
C PHE A 143 0.92 0.19 -17.54
N THR A 144 0.36 -0.55 -16.57
CA THR A 144 0.59 -0.31 -15.15
C THR A 144 1.50 -1.41 -14.60
N ALA A 145 2.70 -1.03 -14.17
CA ALA A 145 3.61 -1.94 -13.47
C ALA A 145 3.10 -2.16 -12.03
N VAL A 146 2.95 -3.43 -11.67
CA VAL A 146 2.53 -3.89 -10.33
C VAL A 146 3.75 -4.50 -9.65
N ASN A 147 4.49 -3.68 -8.89
CA ASN A 147 5.76 -4.05 -8.30
C ASN A 147 5.59 -4.42 -6.83
N PHE A 148 6.25 -5.50 -6.41
CA PHE A 148 6.31 -5.89 -5.01
C PHE A 148 7.56 -5.28 -4.35
N HIS A 149 7.36 -4.40 -3.38
CA HIS A 149 8.43 -3.68 -2.69
C HIS A 149 8.94 -4.49 -1.48
N LYS A 150 10.20 -4.88 -1.52
CA LYS A 150 10.88 -5.58 -0.42
C LYS A 150 11.58 -4.57 0.47
N TRP A 151 10.87 -4.07 1.46
CA TRP A 151 11.41 -3.12 2.42
C TRP A 151 11.80 -3.82 3.71
N ASP A 152 12.98 -3.50 4.26
CA ASP A 152 13.53 -4.17 5.44
C ASP A 152 12.64 -4.03 6.67
N VAL A 153 11.90 -2.93 6.80
CA VAL A 153 10.93 -2.72 7.88
C VAL A 153 9.80 -3.75 7.87
N CYS A 154 9.57 -4.43 6.73
CA CYS A 154 8.60 -5.50 6.57
C CYS A 154 9.17 -6.91 6.79
N SER A 155 10.44 -7.05 7.21
CA SER A 155 11.11 -8.36 7.38
C SER A 155 10.29 -9.37 8.21
N SER A 156 9.66 -8.90 9.29
CA SER A 156 8.79 -9.73 10.13
C SER A 156 7.51 -10.21 9.42
N ALA A 157 7.03 -9.47 8.40
CA ALA A 157 5.87 -9.85 7.61
C ALA A 157 6.18 -11.02 6.66
N PHE A 158 7.40 -11.05 6.10
CA PHE A 158 7.89 -12.18 5.29
C PHE A 158 8.01 -13.47 6.15
N ILE A 159 8.57 -13.34 7.36
CA ILE A 159 8.68 -14.47 8.30
C ILE A 159 7.28 -15.00 8.65
N LYS A 160 6.34 -14.09 8.98
CA LYS A 160 4.96 -14.45 9.32
C LYS A 160 4.24 -15.10 8.14
N GLY A 161 4.43 -14.56 6.91
CA GLY A 161 3.86 -15.12 5.69
C GLY A 161 4.33 -16.55 5.44
N ARG A 162 5.66 -16.80 5.52
CA ARG A 162 6.24 -18.15 5.40
C ARG A 162 5.68 -19.12 6.45
N ARG A 163 5.58 -18.69 7.70
CA ARG A 163 5.03 -19.54 8.79
C ARG A 163 3.57 -19.92 8.58
N LYS A 164 2.80 -19.04 7.92
CA LYS A 164 1.37 -19.25 7.62
C LYS A 164 1.14 -19.90 6.25
N GLY A 165 2.18 -20.02 5.41
CA GLY A 165 2.04 -20.50 4.04
C GLY A 165 1.25 -19.56 3.13
N ILE A 166 1.17 -18.25 3.45
CA ILE A 166 0.37 -17.26 2.71
C ILE A 166 1.27 -16.49 1.76
N ARG A 167 1.00 -16.58 0.46
CA ARG A 167 1.69 -15.79 -0.58
C ARG A 167 1.22 -14.34 -0.59
N ALA A 168 2.03 -13.43 -1.14
CA ALA A 168 1.72 -12.01 -1.16
C ALA A 168 0.41 -11.71 -1.91
N TYR A 169 0.18 -12.33 -3.07
CA TYR A 169 -1.05 -12.16 -3.83
C TYR A 169 -2.30 -12.67 -3.08
N GLU A 170 -2.17 -13.69 -2.24
CA GLU A 170 -3.26 -14.20 -1.41
C GLU A 170 -3.58 -13.24 -0.26
N PHE A 171 -2.54 -12.72 0.39
CA PHE A 171 -2.70 -11.72 1.47
C PHE A 171 -3.32 -10.43 0.96
N LEU A 172 -2.95 -9.99 -0.24
CA LEU A 172 -3.41 -8.75 -0.87
C LEU A 172 -4.66 -8.92 -1.74
N LYS A 173 -5.38 -10.03 -1.61
CA LYS A 173 -6.57 -10.32 -2.42
C LYS A 173 -7.56 -9.16 -2.49
N GLU A 174 -7.96 -8.64 -1.34
CA GLU A 174 -8.98 -7.59 -1.27
C GLU A 174 -8.54 -6.30 -1.97
N PRO A 175 -7.36 -5.69 -1.64
CA PRO A 175 -6.92 -4.49 -2.32
C PRO A 175 -6.61 -4.69 -3.81
N LEU A 176 -6.18 -5.88 -4.24
CA LEU A 176 -5.99 -6.19 -5.65
C LEU A 176 -7.32 -6.22 -6.40
N ILE A 177 -8.36 -6.82 -5.80
CA ILE A 177 -9.72 -6.80 -6.37
C ILE A 177 -10.28 -5.38 -6.39
N GLU A 178 -10.10 -4.60 -5.33
CA GLU A 178 -10.56 -3.21 -5.26
C GLU A 178 -9.92 -2.35 -6.36
N ARG A 179 -8.62 -2.57 -6.63
CA ARG A 179 -7.88 -1.77 -7.61
C ARG A 179 -8.09 -2.20 -9.06
N PHE A 180 -8.14 -3.50 -9.34
CA PHE A 180 -8.08 -4.05 -10.68
C PHE A 180 -9.36 -4.80 -11.09
N GLY A 181 -10.24 -5.07 -10.15
CA GLY A 181 -11.44 -5.85 -10.38
C GLY A 181 -11.28 -7.34 -10.14
N ARG A 182 -12.43 -8.01 -10.02
CA ARG A 182 -12.49 -9.45 -9.72
C ARG A 182 -11.93 -10.30 -10.86
N GLU A 183 -12.27 -9.97 -12.11
CA GLU A 183 -11.82 -10.71 -13.29
C GLU A 183 -10.30 -10.71 -13.40
N TRP A 184 -9.66 -9.56 -13.18
CA TRP A 184 -8.21 -9.46 -13.14
C TRP A 184 -7.58 -10.34 -12.05
N TYR A 185 -8.18 -10.37 -10.86
CA TYR A 185 -7.68 -11.22 -9.77
C TYR A 185 -7.86 -12.72 -10.08
N ASP A 186 -8.95 -13.10 -10.72
CA ASP A 186 -9.20 -14.48 -11.13
C ASP A 186 -8.18 -14.92 -12.21
N GLU A 187 -7.80 -14.03 -13.15
CA GLU A 187 -6.71 -14.27 -14.11
C GLU A 187 -5.36 -14.42 -13.41
N LEU A 188 -5.06 -13.59 -12.41
CA LEU A 188 -3.87 -13.70 -11.59
C LEU A 188 -3.79 -15.08 -10.89
N LEU A 189 -4.91 -15.61 -10.41
CA LEU A 189 -4.96 -16.95 -9.82
C LEU A 189 -4.66 -18.05 -10.84
N VAL A 190 -5.15 -17.94 -12.07
CA VAL A 190 -4.83 -18.87 -13.17
C VAL A 190 -3.32 -18.88 -13.42
N VAL A 191 -2.70 -17.70 -13.51
CA VAL A 191 -1.24 -17.58 -13.65
C VAL A 191 -0.51 -18.23 -12.48
N ALA A 192 -0.94 -17.98 -11.24
CA ALA A 192 -0.33 -18.56 -10.05
C ALA A 192 -0.36 -20.09 -10.07
N GLU A 193 -1.48 -20.70 -10.48
CA GLU A 193 -1.62 -22.15 -10.60
C GLU A 193 -0.72 -22.73 -11.72
N GLU A 194 -0.57 -22.02 -12.84
CA GLU A 194 0.33 -22.46 -13.90
C GLU A 194 1.80 -22.40 -13.46
N LEU A 195 2.20 -21.35 -12.75
CA LEU A 195 3.54 -21.23 -12.18
C LEU A 195 3.84 -22.35 -11.17
N LYS A 196 2.86 -22.75 -10.35
CA LYS A 196 2.99 -23.90 -9.44
C LYS A 196 3.21 -25.21 -10.20
N LYS A 197 2.44 -25.48 -11.27
CA LYS A 197 2.61 -26.68 -12.10
C LYS A 197 3.99 -26.76 -12.74
N GLN A 198 4.58 -25.62 -13.06
CA GLN A 198 5.92 -25.52 -13.63
C GLN A 198 7.03 -25.55 -12.56
N ASN A 199 6.71 -25.73 -11.28
CA ASN A 199 7.63 -25.69 -10.14
C ASN A 199 8.41 -24.35 -10.04
N MET A 200 7.78 -23.24 -10.39
CA MET A 200 8.34 -21.90 -10.30
C MET A 200 7.95 -21.17 -9.00
N LEU A 201 7.02 -21.71 -8.23
CA LEU A 201 6.57 -21.20 -6.92
C LEU A 201 6.83 -22.15 -5.78
#